data_f11e30e90d8610eeb61e2bd21d6f2ba9
#
_entry.id   f11e30e90d8610eeb61e2bd21d6f2ba9
#
_cell.length_a   1.000
_cell.length_b   1.000
_cell.length_c   1.000
_cell.angle_alpha   90.00
_cell.angle_beta   90.00
_cell.angle_gamma   90.00
#
_symmetry.space_group_name_H-M   'P 1'
#
loop_
_entity.id
_entity.type
_entity.pdbx_description
1 polymer ?
#
loop_
_entity_poly.entity_id
_entity_poly.type
_entity_poly.pdbx_seq_one_letter_code
_entity_poly.pdbx_strand_id
1 'polypeptide(L)'
;MALKDADAFYQRLSRRMERRYMADASEMQKERERLESRNQEIDDMFLSLYTDKAKGVLSEQRFMKLTAAMEQEQGENQRRLQELMRMLQQSDAQESEVRTFIREIRQYATIQELDEAVLNRLISRILVGEVKKIDGQKIQEVRIVYNFVGEIVLG
;
A
#
# COMPACT_ATOMS: atom_id res chain seq x y z
N MET A 1 22.20 0.89 26.10
CA MET A 1 21.57 -0.08 25.19
C MET A 1 22.65 -0.89 24.50
N ALA A 2 22.68 -2.20 24.67
CA ALA A 2 23.70 -3.02 24.03
C ALA A 2 23.50 -3.05 22.51
N LEU A 3 24.59 -2.96 21.74
CA LEU A 3 24.58 -3.01 20.27
C LEU A 3 23.77 -4.17 19.68
N LYS A 4 23.71 -5.31 20.38
CA LYS A 4 22.92 -6.48 19.99
C LYS A 4 21.41 -6.26 20.00
N ASP A 5 20.91 -5.41 20.90
CA ASP A 5 19.47 -5.11 20.99
C ASP A 5 19.02 -4.14 19.89
N ALA A 6 19.89 -3.22 19.50
CA ALA A 6 19.65 -2.30 18.40
C ALA A 6 19.55 -3.05 17.06
N ASP A 7 20.46 -3.96 16.80
CA ASP A 7 20.47 -4.77 15.56
C ASP A 7 19.22 -5.67 15.47
N ALA A 8 18.83 -6.30 16.57
CA ALA A 8 17.60 -7.09 16.64
C ALA A 8 16.34 -6.25 16.42
N PHE A 9 16.31 -5.04 16.96
CA PHE A 9 15.22 -4.08 16.76
C PHE A 9 15.11 -3.67 15.29
N TYR A 10 16.22 -3.33 14.64
CA TYR A 10 16.24 -2.96 13.22
C TYR A 10 15.77 -4.09 12.33
N GLN A 11 16.23 -5.31 12.58
CA GLN A 11 15.80 -6.45 11.79
C GLN A 11 14.30 -6.72 11.92
N ARG A 12 13.73 -6.56 13.11
CA ARG A 12 12.28 -6.71 13.32
C ARG A 12 11.48 -5.61 12.62
N LEU A 13 11.95 -4.37 12.75
CA LEU A 13 11.32 -3.20 12.12
C LEU A 13 11.33 -3.34 10.59
N SER A 14 12.49 -3.64 10.03
CA SER A 14 12.66 -3.84 8.58
C SER A 14 11.75 -4.93 8.06
N ARG A 15 11.78 -6.13 8.67
CA ARG A 15 10.92 -7.26 8.25
C ARG A 15 9.43 -6.95 8.34
N ARG A 16 9.02 -6.23 9.38
CA ARG A 16 7.60 -5.87 9.57
C ARG A 16 7.13 -4.88 8.53
N MET A 17 7.94 -3.87 8.25
CA MET A 17 7.63 -2.87 7.22
C MET A 17 7.61 -3.49 5.83
N GLU A 18 8.61 -4.26 5.47
CA GLU A 18 8.65 -4.97 4.19
C GLU A 18 7.43 -5.87 3.99
N ARG A 19 7.05 -6.65 4.99
CA ARG A 19 5.85 -7.51 4.90
C ARG A 19 4.58 -6.72 4.68
N ARG A 20 4.39 -5.63 5.39
CA ARG A 20 3.19 -4.78 5.26
C ARG A 20 3.11 -4.16 3.87
N TYR A 21 4.17 -3.51 3.41
CA TYR A 21 4.21 -2.90 2.10
C TYR A 21 4.06 -3.92 0.96
N MET A 22 4.71 -5.07 1.07
CA MET A 22 4.59 -6.14 0.09
C MET A 22 3.18 -6.73 0.02
N ALA A 23 2.52 -6.93 1.17
CA ALA A 23 1.15 -7.45 1.22
C ALA A 23 0.17 -6.46 0.58
N ASP A 24 0.22 -5.19 0.95
CA ASP A 24 -0.67 -4.15 0.42
C ASP A 24 -0.43 -3.92 -1.08
N ALA A 25 0.82 -3.86 -1.51
CA ALA A 25 1.19 -3.72 -2.92
C ALA A 25 0.75 -4.94 -3.75
N SER A 26 0.88 -6.15 -3.21
CA SER A 26 0.43 -7.37 -3.87
C SER A 26 -1.09 -7.39 -4.08
N GLU A 27 -1.87 -6.99 -3.09
CA GLU A 27 -3.32 -6.90 -3.22
C GLU A 27 -3.76 -5.85 -4.24
N MET A 28 -3.15 -4.68 -4.22
CA MET A 28 -3.40 -3.62 -5.21
C MET A 28 -3.03 -4.06 -6.63
N GLN A 29 -1.93 -4.79 -6.79
CA GLN A 29 -1.51 -5.34 -8.07
C GLN A 29 -2.50 -6.37 -8.62
N LYS A 30 -2.98 -7.28 -7.78
CA LYS A 30 -4.00 -8.27 -8.16
C LYS A 30 -5.32 -7.60 -8.53
N GLU A 31 -5.75 -6.59 -7.79
CA GLU A 31 -6.94 -5.81 -8.13
C GLU A 31 -6.78 -5.13 -9.50
N ARG A 32 -5.61 -4.52 -9.75
CA ARG A 32 -5.30 -3.92 -11.04
C ARG A 32 -5.42 -4.90 -12.19
N GLU A 33 -4.76 -6.05 -12.10
CA GLU A 33 -4.81 -7.10 -13.12
C GLU A 33 -6.23 -7.59 -13.39
N ARG A 34 -7.03 -7.74 -12.33
CA ARG A 34 -8.44 -8.14 -12.46
C ARG A 34 -9.27 -7.08 -13.21
N LEU A 35 -9.08 -5.80 -12.91
CA LEU A 35 -9.80 -4.71 -13.56
C LEU A 35 -9.36 -4.53 -15.03
N GLU A 36 -8.07 -4.66 -15.31
CA GLU A 36 -7.54 -4.65 -16.69
C GLU A 36 -8.12 -5.80 -17.51
N SER A 37 -8.13 -7.02 -16.95
CA SER A 37 -8.74 -8.19 -17.59
C SER A 37 -10.24 -7.99 -17.84
N ARG A 38 -10.94 -7.44 -16.85
CA ARG A 38 -12.39 -7.15 -16.99
C ARG A 38 -12.67 -6.12 -18.08
N ASN A 39 -11.88 -5.08 -18.18
CA ASN A 39 -12.01 -4.09 -19.24
C ASN A 39 -11.77 -4.71 -20.62
N GLN A 40 -10.82 -5.62 -20.74
CA GLN A 40 -10.59 -6.36 -21.99
C GLN A 40 -11.79 -7.26 -22.35
N GLU A 41 -12.37 -7.95 -21.38
CA GLU A 41 -13.62 -8.72 -21.60
C GLU A 41 -14.75 -7.84 -22.10
N ILE A 42 -14.92 -6.64 -21.54
CA ILE A 42 -15.93 -5.69 -21.97
C ILE A 42 -15.68 -5.24 -23.42
N ASP A 43 -14.45 -4.95 -23.80
CA ASP A 43 -14.09 -4.61 -25.18
C ASP A 43 -14.45 -5.75 -26.16
N ASP A 44 -14.17 -6.99 -25.80
CA ASP A 44 -14.54 -8.17 -26.57
C ASP A 44 -16.06 -8.33 -26.69
N MET A 45 -16.80 -8.04 -25.60
CA MET A 45 -18.27 -8.02 -25.63
C MET A 45 -18.83 -6.92 -26.55
N PHE A 46 -18.22 -5.72 -26.58
CA PHE A 46 -18.61 -4.66 -27.50
C PHE A 46 -18.54 -5.13 -28.95
N LEU A 47 -17.45 -5.80 -29.32
CA LEU A 47 -17.28 -6.35 -30.68
C LEU A 47 -18.38 -7.37 -31.00
N SER A 48 -18.70 -8.26 -30.09
CA SER A 48 -19.79 -9.24 -30.24
C SER A 48 -21.15 -8.59 -30.40
N LEU A 49 -21.47 -7.60 -29.53
CA LEU A 49 -22.72 -6.85 -29.61
C LEU A 49 -22.86 -6.05 -30.88
N TYR A 50 -21.78 -5.44 -31.36
CA TYR A 50 -21.76 -4.71 -32.63
C TYR A 50 -22.03 -5.65 -33.80
N THR A 51 -21.44 -6.84 -33.82
CA THR A 51 -21.66 -7.87 -34.81
C THR A 51 -23.11 -8.35 -34.80
N ASP A 52 -23.68 -8.61 -33.64
CA ASP A 52 -25.08 -9.05 -33.47
C ASP A 52 -26.07 -7.96 -33.93
N LYS A 53 -25.77 -6.70 -33.65
CA LYS A 53 -26.55 -5.57 -34.15
C LYS A 53 -26.52 -5.51 -35.68
N ALA A 54 -25.33 -5.65 -36.28
CA ALA A 54 -25.13 -5.61 -37.71
C ALA A 54 -25.87 -6.76 -38.42
N LYS A 55 -25.98 -7.93 -37.78
CA LYS A 55 -26.75 -9.09 -38.28
C LYS A 55 -28.26 -9.00 -38.08
N GLY A 56 -28.72 -7.99 -37.36
CA GLY A 56 -30.13 -7.82 -37.00
C GLY A 56 -30.64 -8.75 -35.87
N VAL A 57 -29.75 -9.47 -35.20
CA VAL A 57 -30.07 -10.35 -34.06
C VAL A 57 -30.41 -9.54 -32.80
N LEU A 58 -29.77 -8.37 -32.66
CA LEU A 58 -29.93 -7.47 -31.51
C LEU A 58 -30.60 -6.18 -31.97
N SER A 59 -31.70 -5.79 -31.28
CA SER A 59 -32.37 -4.52 -31.55
C SER A 59 -31.49 -3.33 -31.13
N GLU A 60 -31.70 -2.20 -31.78
CA GLU A 60 -30.96 -0.97 -31.46
C GLU A 60 -31.17 -0.54 -30.01
N GLN A 61 -32.38 -0.63 -29.50
CA GLN A 61 -32.74 -0.28 -28.13
C GLN A 61 -31.99 -1.15 -27.11
N ARG A 62 -31.93 -2.46 -27.34
CA ARG A 62 -31.13 -3.37 -26.47
C ARG A 62 -29.64 -3.13 -26.59
N PHE A 63 -29.15 -2.89 -27.80
CA PHE A 63 -27.75 -2.54 -28.02
C PHE A 63 -27.34 -1.30 -27.23
N MET A 64 -28.10 -0.21 -27.33
CA MET A 64 -27.83 1.02 -26.59
C MET A 64 -27.87 0.83 -25.07
N LYS A 65 -28.82 0.04 -24.57
CA LYS A 65 -28.92 -0.24 -23.13
C LYS A 65 -27.72 -1.04 -22.60
N LEU A 66 -27.31 -2.08 -23.34
CA LEU A 66 -26.19 -2.93 -22.95
C LEU A 66 -24.86 -2.18 -23.05
N THR A 67 -24.67 -1.42 -24.12
CA THR A 67 -23.43 -0.63 -24.29
C THR A 67 -23.32 0.48 -23.27
N ALA A 68 -24.40 1.15 -22.91
CA ALA A 68 -24.38 2.17 -21.85
C ALA A 68 -23.98 1.58 -20.48
N ALA A 69 -24.46 0.39 -20.15
CA ALA A 69 -24.07 -0.30 -18.91
C ALA A 69 -22.58 -0.69 -18.92
N MET A 70 -22.08 -1.16 -20.05
CA MET A 70 -20.66 -1.52 -20.22
C MET A 70 -19.74 -0.29 -20.16
N GLU A 71 -20.12 0.80 -20.78
CA GLU A 71 -19.38 2.07 -20.74
C GLU A 71 -19.31 2.61 -19.30
N GLN A 72 -20.40 2.50 -18.56
CA GLN A 72 -20.40 2.88 -17.15
C GLN A 72 -19.42 2.03 -16.35
N GLU A 73 -19.48 0.69 -16.49
CA GLU A 73 -18.58 -0.23 -15.80
C GLU A 73 -17.11 0.06 -16.14
N GLN A 74 -16.79 0.25 -17.44
CA GLN A 74 -15.43 0.61 -17.85
C GLN A 74 -14.99 1.95 -17.28
N GLY A 75 -15.87 2.94 -17.21
CA GLY A 75 -15.57 4.23 -16.62
C GLY A 75 -15.23 4.13 -15.11
N GLU A 76 -15.97 3.32 -14.38
CA GLU A 76 -15.72 3.04 -12.97
C GLU A 76 -14.40 2.29 -12.78
N ASN A 77 -14.15 1.24 -13.57
CA ASN A 77 -12.92 0.48 -13.56
C ASN A 77 -11.71 1.36 -13.88
N GLN A 78 -11.83 2.26 -14.85
CA GLN A 78 -10.76 3.17 -15.24
C GLN A 78 -10.39 4.15 -14.11
N ARG A 79 -11.38 4.69 -13.42
CA ARG A 79 -11.15 5.55 -12.24
C ARG A 79 -10.43 4.78 -11.12
N ARG A 80 -10.88 3.55 -10.87
CA ARG A 80 -10.24 2.70 -9.86
C ARG A 80 -8.81 2.32 -10.23
N LEU A 81 -8.55 2.04 -11.52
CA LEU A 81 -7.20 1.78 -12.03
C LEU A 81 -6.27 2.99 -11.82
N GLN A 82 -6.75 4.20 -12.10
CA GLN A 82 -5.96 5.41 -11.85
C GLN A 82 -5.64 5.61 -10.37
N GLU A 83 -6.60 5.34 -9.48
CA GLU A 83 -6.39 5.40 -8.04
C GLU A 83 -5.38 4.36 -7.57
N LEU A 84 -5.48 3.12 -8.05
CA LEU A 84 -4.53 2.04 -7.73
C LEU A 84 -3.11 2.37 -8.21
N MET A 85 -2.95 2.93 -9.41
CA MET A 85 -1.66 3.37 -9.91
C MET A 85 -1.04 4.44 -9.03
N ARG A 86 -1.82 5.41 -8.59
CA ARG A 86 -1.37 6.46 -7.67
C ARG A 86 -0.95 5.86 -6.33
N MET A 87 -1.73 4.95 -5.77
CA MET A 87 -1.44 4.29 -4.50
C MET A 87 -0.17 3.43 -4.58
N LEU A 88 0.03 2.71 -5.68
CA LEU A 88 1.24 1.92 -5.94
C LEU A 88 2.49 2.81 -6.05
N GLN A 89 2.40 3.93 -6.74
CA GLN A 89 3.51 4.90 -6.81
C GLN A 89 3.85 5.49 -5.44
N GLN A 90 2.87 5.82 -4.62
CA GLN A 90 3.09 6.28 -3.26
C GLN A 90 3.72 5.21 -2.37
N SER A 91 3.28 3.97 -2.51
CA SER A 91 3.85 2.82 -1.79
C SER A 91 5.33 2.61 -2.14
N ASP A 92 5.69 2.67 -3.42
CA ASP A 92 7.08 2.55 -3.87
C ASP A 92 7.96 3.69 -3.32
N ALA A 93 7.47 4.91 -3.33
CA ALA A 93 8.17 6.07 -2.77
C ALA A 93 8.41 5.89 -1.26
N GLN A 94 7.40 5.47 -0.51
CA GLN A 94 7.51 5.21 0.92
C GLN A 94 8.46 4.05 1.23
N GLU A 95 8.44 2.99 0.46
CA GLU A 95 9.38 1.87 0.60
C GLU A 95 10.82 2.33 0.40
N SER A 96 11.08 3.17 -0.59
CA SER A 96 12.40 3.75 -0.85
C SER A 96 12.88 4.61 0.32
N GLU A 97 12.02 5.46 0.89
CA GLU A 97 12.34 6.28 2.06
C GLU A 97 12.67 5.42 3.29
N VAL A 98 11.88 4.38 3.53
CA VAL A 98 12.11 3.43 4.61
C VAL A 98 13.45 2.72 4.47
N ARG A 99 13.79 2.24 3.28
CA ARG A 99 15.09 1.60 3.02
C ARG A 99 16.26 2.54 3.24
N THR A 100 16.14 3.78 2.84
CA THR A 100 17.14 4.82 3.07
C THR A 100 17.32 5.08 4.57
N PHE A 101 16.22 5.23 5.29
CA PHE A 101 16.20 5.41 6.74
C PHE A 101 16.89 4.25 7.47
N ILE A 102 16.55 3.01 7.14
CA ILE A 102 17.17 1.80 7.74
C ILE A 102 18.68 1.80 7.46
N ARG A 103 19.10 2.16 6.26
CA ARG A 103 20.51 2.24 5.89
C ARG A 103 21.27 3.28 6.72
N GLU A 104 20.71 4.46 6.89
CA GLU A 104 21.29 5.53 7.70
C GLU A 104 21.43 5.11 9.17
N ILE A 105 20.39 4.56 9.75
CA ILE A 105 20.43 4.04 11.11
C ILE A 105 21.50 2.96 11.27
N ARG A 106 21.63 2.06 10.31
CA ARG A 106 22.64 1.00 10.34
C ARG A 106 24.06 1.54 10.29
N GLN A 107 24.30 2.61 9.54
CA GLN A 107 25.59 3.30 9.53
C GLN A 107 25.90 3.92 10.89
N TYR A 108 24.94 4.58 11.52
CA TYR A 108 25.12 5.17 12.84
C TYR A 108 25.33 4.11 13.94
N ALA A 109 24.61 3.00 13.89
CA ALA A 109 24.78 1.90 14.84
C ALA A 109 26.13 1.19 14.75
N THR A 110 26.79 1.25 13.59
CA THR A 110 28.12 0.65 13.38
C THR A 110 29.27 1.58 13.82
N ILE A 111 29.04 2.88 13.88
CA ILE A 111 30.10 3.88 14.08
C ILE A 111 30.13 4.43 15.50
N GLN A 112 29.01 4.58 16.18
CA GLN A 112 28.92 5.12 17.55
C GLN A 112 27.65 4.67 18.29
N GLU A 113 27.70 4.73 19.62
CA GLU A 113 26.50 4.72 20.43
C GLU A 113 25.51 5.77 19.93
N LEU A 114 24.25 5.37 19.75
CA LEU A 114 23.17 6.29 19.42
C LEU A 114 23.06 7.35 20.52
N ASP A 115 23.63 8.52 20.28
CA ASP A 115 23.52 9.62 21.20
C ASP A 115 22.12 10.28 21.07
N GLU A 116 21.74 11.02 22.07
CA GLU A 116 20.44 11.71 22.13
C GLU A 116 20.22 12.69 20.97
N ALA A 117 21.30 13.32 20.48
CA ALA A 117 21.23 14.26 19.36
C ALA A 117 20.89 13.54 18.02
N VAL A 118 21.42 12.36 17.80
CA VAL A 118 21.11 11.53 16.61
C VAL A 118 19.67 11.04 16.67
N LEU A 119 19.20 10.57 17.83
CA LEU A 119 17.81 10.17 18.04
C LEU A 119 16.83 11.32 17.78
N ASN A 120 17.13 12.52 18.26
CA ASN A 120 16.30 13.69 18.06
C ASN A 120 16.23 14.14 16.58
N ARG A 121 17.25 13.85 15.79
CA ARG A 121 17.26 14.13 14.35
C ARG A 121 16.40 13.13 13.56
N LEU A 122 16.32 11.88 14.02
CA LEU A 122 15.62 10.79 13.34
C LEU A 122 14.17 10.67 13.79
N ILE A 123 13.88 10.99 15.05
CA ILE A 123 12.57 10.83 15.66
C ILE A 123 11.94 12.21 15.88
N SER A 124 10.83 12.48 15.20
CA SER A 124 10.11 13.74 15.39
C SER A 124 9.25 13.72 16.65
N ARG A 125 8.69 12.55 17.01
CA ARG A 125 7.74 12.43 18.10
C ARG A 125 7.56 10.99 18.56
N ILE A 126 7.46 10.79 19.87
CA ILE A 126 7.04 9.52 20.47
C ILE A 126 5.68 9.72 21.14
N LEU A 127 4.71 8.93 20.71
CA LEU A 127 3.38 8.90 21.28
C LEU A 127 3.21 7.62 22.09
N VAL A 128 2.92 7.77 23.39
CA VAL A 128 2.67 6.66 24.29
C VAL A 128 1.18 6.60 24.60
N GLY A 129 0.52 5.53 24.20
CA GLY A 129 -0.89 5.31 24.46
C GLY A 129 -1.16 4.83 25.90
N GLU A 130 -2.43 4.77 26.27
CA GLU A 130 -2.85 4.24 27.57
C GLU A 130 -2.62 2.74 27.67
N VAL A 131 -2.31 2.29 28.89
CA VAL A 131 -2.18 0.85 29.19
C VAL A 131 -3.57 0.22 29.21
N LYS A 132 -3.82 -0.71 28.30
CA LYS A 132 -5.05 -1.49 28.24
C LYS A 132 -4.81 -2.92 28.72
N LYS A 133 -5.73 -3.46 29.51
CA LYS A 133 -5.74 -4.88 29.85
C LYS A 133 -6.64 -5.63 28.86
N ILE A 134 -6.06 -6.53 28.08
CA ILE A 134 -6.78 -7.44 27.18
C ILE A 134 -6.37 -8.86 27.57
N ASP A 135 -7.35 -9.70 27.91
CA ASP A 135 -7.16 -11.11 28.31
C ASP A 135 -6.12 -11.30 29.44
N GLY A 136 -6.12 -10.39 30.42
CA GLY A 136 -5.20 -10.43 31.57
C GLY A 136 -3.79 -9.93 31.28
N GLN A 137 -3.47 -9.55 30.06
CA GLN A 137 -2.18 -8.97 29.66
C GLN A 137 -2.27 -7.44 29.56
N LYS A 138 -1.24 -6.77 30.05
CA LYS A 138 -1.08 -5.33 29.88
C LYS A 138 -0.51 -5.05 28.49
N ILE A 139 -1.28 -4.37 27.65
CA ILE A 139 -0.86 -3.94 26.32
C ILE A 139 -0.79 -2.42 26.29
N GLN A 140 0.34 -1.90 25.87
CA GLN A 140 0.55 -0.48 25.66
C GLN A 140 1.01 -0.23 24.21
N GLU A 141 0.30 0.64 23.53
CA GLU A 141 0.66 1.06 22.18
C GLU A 141 1.69 2.19 22.27
N VAL A 142 2.84 2.00 21.62
CA VAL A 142 3.87 3.03 21.46
C VAL A 142 3.98 3.38 19.99
N ARG A 143 3.77 4.64 19.65
CA ARG A 143 3.90 5.18 18.29
C ARG A 143 5.13 6.05 18.21
N ILE A 144 6.02 5.73 17.30
CA ILE A 144 7.23 6.49 17.02
C ILE A 144 7.07 7.15 15.65
N VAL A 145 7.09 8.49 15.62
CA VAL A 145 7.02 9.25 14.39
C VAL A 145 8.43 9.64 13.96
N TYR A 146 8.86 9.10 12.85
CA TYR A 146 10.15 9.38 12.25
C TYR A 146 10.07 10.52 11.25
N ASN A 147 11.13 11.31 11.12
CA ASN A 147 11.18 12.44 10.19
C ASN A 147 11.09 12.03 8.72
N PHE A 148 11.49 10.80 8.38
CA PHE A 148 11.56 10.32 7.00
C PHE A 148 10.42 9.41 6.58
N VAL A 149 9.80 8.67 7.50
CA VAL A 149 8.84 7.61 7.18
C VAL A 149 7.45 7.82 7.77
N GLY A 150 7.23 8.92 8.47
CA GLY A 150 5.98 9.18 9.16
C GLY A 150 5.80 8.27 10.39
N GLU A 151 4.58 7.85 10.66
CA GLU A 151 4.23 7.12 11.88
C GLU A 151 4.42 5.61 11.73
N ILE A 152 5.16 5.01 12.66
CA ILE A 152 5.31 3.56 12.78
C ILE A 152 4.71 3.11 14.10
N VAL A 153 3.79 2.17 14.03
CA VAL A 153 3.16 1.57 15.21
C VAL A 153 3.92 0.32 15.60
N LEU A 154 4.50 0.37 16.79
CA LEU A 154 5.13 -0.78 17.45
C LEU A 154 4.14 -1.38 18.43
N GLY A 155 3.53 -2.46 18.04
CA GLY A 155 2.57 -3.19 18.86
C GLY A 155 2.98 -4.62 19.10
#